data_c1415500ea64e6ac22d657763aaf22ac
#
_entry.id   c1415500ea64e6ac22d657763aaf22ac
#
_cell.length_a   1.000
_cell.length_b   1.000
_cell.length_c   1.000
_cell.angle_alpha   90.00
_cell.angle_beta   90.00
_cell.angle_gamma   90.00
#
_symmetry.space_group_name_H-M   'P 1'
#
loop_
_entity.id
_entity.type
_entity.pdbx_description
1 polymer ?
#
loop_
_entity_poly.entity_id
_entity_poly.type
_entity_poly.pdbx_seq_one_letter_code
_entity_poly.pdbx_strand_id
1 'polypeptide(L)'
;MTRSSAATVAPGRRHRTRWIRPAPGVGRLGRGGALGLGLATLWLSLLVLIPLAAVVLKSFSHGAGNFWSAVTAPDALAALRLTVETSLLVSLVDVVMGTLVAWVLVRDEFVGKRILEVVIDLPFALPTIVAGLVLLALYGPQSPLHVNLAQSRTAVFLALLFVTLPFVVRTVEPVLLELDHDMEEAAASLGASRFVVFRRIVLPNLAPAIAAGAALSFARAISEYGATVLLSGNIPLKTQVASVQIAGQIESDNTAGAAAVATVLLVTALVVMVTLGLLQRWASRRG
;
A
#
# COMPACT_ATOMS: atom_id res chain seq x y z
N MET A 1 -59.21 -6.31 66.24
CA MET A 1 -58.02 -7.15 66.26
C MET A 1 -57.46 -7.18 64.82
N THR A 2 -56.62 -6.28 64.45
CA THR A 2 -56.02 -6.19 63.12
C THR A 2 -54.48 -6.13 63.31
N ARG A 3 -53.83 -7.23 62.94
CA ARG A 3 -52.36 -7.33 62.98
C ARG A 3 -51.75 -6.62 61.77
N SER A 4 -51.01 -5.54 62.02
CA SER A 4 -50.18 -4.90 61.06
C SER A 4 -48.93 -5.75 60.80
N SER A 5 -48.73 -6.17 59.56
CA SER A 5 -47.53 -6.88 59.12
C SER A 5 -46.53 -5.84 58.66
N ALA A 6 -45.46 -5.63 59.44
CA ALA A 6 -44.34 -4.81 59.05
C ALA A 6 -43.43 -5.58 58.06
N ALA A 7 -43.39 -5.11 56.82
CA ALA A 7 -42.46 -5.62 55.82
C ALA A 7 -41.02 -5.15 56.10
N THR A 8 -40.16 -6.09 56.41
CA THR A 8 -38.73 -5.87 56.63
C THR A 8 -38.04 -5.61 55.28
N VAL A 9 -37.58 -4.40 55.04
CA VAL A 9 -36.78 -4.00 53.87
C VAL A 9 -35.36 -4.56 54.05
N ALA A 10 -34.96 -5.47 53.17
CA ALA A 10 -33.61 -5.99 53.13
C ALA A 10 -32.61 -4.92 52.71
N PRO A 11 -31.41 -4.84 53.32
CA PRO A 11 -30.40 -3.82 52.94
C PRO A 11 -29.86 -4.12 51.56
N GLY A 12 -29.89 -3.09 50.69
CA GLY A 12 -29.40 -3.11 49.30
C GLY A 12 -27.97 -3.61 49.18
N ARG A 13 -27.77 -4.60 48.31
CA ARG A 13 -26.46 -5.06 47.86
C ARG A 13 -25.71 -3.87 47.27
N ARG A 14 -24.70 -3.37 47.99
CA ARG A 14 -23.74 -2.41 47.47
C ARG A 14 -23.02 -3.09 46.30
N HIS A 15 -23.27 -2.65 45.07
CA HIS A 15 -22.44 -2.96 43.91
C HIS A 15 -21.02 -2.47 44.22
N ARG A 16 -20.13 -3.40 44.52
CA ARG A 16 -18.71 -3.13 44.54
C ARG A 16 -18.29 -2.77 43.10
N THR A 17 -18.13 -1.50 42.84
CA THR A 17 -17.41 -0.99 41.65
C THR A 17 -16.05 -1.66 41.63
N ARG A 18 -15.91 -2.63 40.74
CA ARG A 18 -14.64 -3.29 40.43
C ARG A 18 -13.77 -2.20 39.80
N TRP A 19 -12.90 -1.59 40.57
CA TRP A 19 -11.88 -0.69 40.08
C TRP A 19 -11.08 -1.46 39.03
N ILE A 20 -11.24 -1.06 37.76
CA ILE A 20 -10.40 -1.52 36.66
C ILE A 20 -8.99 -1.06 37.04
N ARG A 21 -8.13 -2.01 37.41
CA ARG A 21 -6.72 -1.71 37.62
C ARG A 21 -6.21 -1.15 36.31
N PRO A 22 -5.57 0.03 36.28
CA PRO A 22 -4.92 0.53 35.08
C PRO A 22 -3.94 -0.53 34.60
N ALA A 23 -3.96 -0.83 33.29
CA ALA A 23 -3.01 -1.73 32.67
C ALA A 23 -1.59 -1.30 33.08
N PRO A 24 -0.68 -2.25 33.39
CA PRO A 24 0.68 -1.91 33.74
C PRO A 24 1.27 -1.04 32.65
N GLY A 25 1.71 0.17 33.01
CA GLY A 25 2.19 1.19 32.11
C GLY A 25 3.25 0.62 31.15
N VAL A 26 3.17 1.00 29.89
CA VAL A 26 4.18 0.78 28.83
C VAL A 26 5.47 1.50 29.28
N GLY A 27 6.28 0.85 30.12
CA GLY A 27 7.42 1.54 30.67
C GLY A 27 8.35 0.63 31.48
N ARG A 28 9.04 -0.23 30.79
CA ARG A 28 10.29 -0.96 31.01
C ARG A 28 10.14 -2.35 30.47
N LEU A 29 10.76 -2.57 29.31
CA LEU A 29 10.91 -3.90 28.75
C LEU A 29 11.56 -4.79 29.82
N GLY A 30 10.83 -5.78 30.33
CA GLY A 30 11.42 -6.82 31.17
C GLY A 30 12.57 -7.52 30.41
N ARG A 31 13.45 -8.25 31.12
CA ARG A 31 14.58 -8.96 30.49
C ARG A 31 14.16 -9.78 29.27
N GLY A 32 13.00 -10.44 29.31
CA GLY A 32 12.45 -11.18 28.15
C GLY A 32 12.08 -10.28 26.98
N GLY A 33 11.49 -9.12 27.24
CA GLY A 33 11.15 -8.14 26.19
C GLY A 33 12.41 -7.52 25.55
N ALA A 34 13.44 -7.24 26.36
CA ALA A 34 14.73 -6.75 25.85
C ALA A 34 15.45 -7.78 24.98
N LEU A 35 15.44 -9.05 25.36
CA LEU A 35 16.00 -10.16 24.56
C LEU A 35 15.21 -10.36 23.26
N GLY A 36 13.88 -10.32 23.30
CA GLY A 36 13.03 -10.41 22.10
C GLY A 36 13.28 -9.25 21.13
N LEU A 37 13.36 -8.02 21.64
CA LEU A 37 13.69 -6.85 20.82
C LEU A 37 15.10 -6.95 20.23
N GLY A 38 16.10 -7.40 21.02
CA GLY A 38 17.46 -7.59 20.54
C GLY A 38 17.53 -8.64 19.42
N LEU A 39 16.85 -9.77 19.56
CA LEU A 39 16.81 -10.82 18.56
C LEU A 39 16.09 -10.33 17.28
N ALA A 40 14.94 -9.66 17.42
CA ALA A 40 14.21 -9.09 16.28
C ALA A 40 15.07 -8.06 15.51
N THR A 41 15.77 -7.18 16.25
CA THR A 41 16.69 -6.18 15.66
C THR A 41 17.85 -6.86 14.94
N LEU A 42 18.43 -7.90 15.54
CA LEU A 42 19.51 -8.67 14.93
C LEU A 42 19.05 -9.31 13.61
N TRP A 43 17.89 -9.97 13.59
CA TRP A 43 17.33 -10.57 12.38
C TRP A 43 17.02 -9.52 11.30
N LEU A 44 16.40 -8.41 11.68
CA LEU A 44 16.12 -7.31 10.77
C LEU A 44 17.42 -6.75 10.17
N SER A 45 18.46 -6.56 11.01
CA SER A 45 19.75 -6.07 10.54
C SER A 45 20.41 -7.05 9.58
N LEU A 46 20.42 -8.33 9.93
CA LEU A 46 21.09 -9.37 9.11
C LEU A 46 20.40 -9.56 7.76
N LEU A 47 19.06 -9.63 7.75
CA LEU A 47 18.30 -9.98 6.54
C LEU A 47 17.94 -8.77 5.65
N VAL A 48 17.87 -7.58 6.22
CA VAL A 48 17.42 -6.38 5.49
C VAL A 48 18.51 -5.33 5.42
N LEU A 49 19.04 -4.84 6.56
CA LEU A 49 19.95 -3.68 6.54
C LEU A 49 21.30 -4.02 5.93
N ILE A 50 21.87 -5.20 6.20
CA ILE A 50 23.17 -5.59 5.64
C ILE A 50 23.11 -5.76 4.12
N PRO A 51 22.14 -6.50 3.52
CA PRO A 51 22.01 -6.56 2.06
C PRO A 51 21.78 -5.19 1.40
N LEU A 52 20.93 -4.33 2.00
CA LEU A 52 20.70 -2.98 1.48
C LEU A 52 21.99 -2.14 1.53
N ALA A 53 22.72 -2.20 2.65
CA ALA A 53 24.01 -1.52 2.74
C ALA A 53 25.02 -2.06 1.74
N ALA A 54 25.05 -3.37 1.48
CA ALA A 54 25.90 -3.98 0.48
C ALA A 54 25.61 -3.47 -0.94
N VAL A 55 24.33 -3.29 -1.32
CA VAL A 55 23.95 -2.68 -2.60
C VAL A 55 24.47 -1.25 -2.69
N VAL A 56 24.27 -0.43 -1.64
CA VAL A 56 24.79 0.94 -1.60
C VAL A 56 26.31 0.97 -1.72
N LEU A 57 27.03 0.14 -0.96
CA LEU A 57 28.50 0.05 -1.04
C LEU A 57 28.97 -0.40 -2.43
N LYS A 58 28.28 -1.39 -3.04
CA LYS A 58 28.58 -1.86 -4.39
C LYS A 58 28.39 -0.76 -5.43
N SER A 59 27.40 0.11 -5.25
CA SER A 59 27.13 1.22 -6.17
C SER A 59 28.31 2.20 -6.29
N PHE A 60 29.13 2.32 -5.25
CA PHE A 60 30.33 3.18 -5.21
C PHE A 60 31.65 2.41 -5.42
N SER A 61 31.61 1.12 -5.74
CA SER A 61 32.81 0.27 -5.85
C SER A 61 33.82 0.75 -6.89
N HIS A 62 33.37 1.49 -7.91
CA HIS A 62 34.23 2.09 -8.96
C HIS A 62 34.34 3.63 -8.82
N GLY A 63 34.03 4.15 -7.62
CA GLY A 63 34.08 5.58 -7.31
C GLY A 63 32.80 6.36 -7.63
N ALA A 64 32.69 7.57 -7.08
CA ALA A 64 31.52 8.44 -7.23
C ALA A 64 31.30 8.90 -8.69
N GLY A 65 32.35 9.04 -9.49
CA GLY A 65 32.22 9.38 -10.91
C GLY A 65 31.46 8.33 -11.71
N ASN A 66 31.77 7.04 -11.48
CA ASN A 66 31.06 5.94 -12.11
C ASN A 66 29.62 5.81 -11.62
N PHE A 67 29.36 6.07 -10.34
CA PHE A 67 28.01 6.13 -9.81
C PHE A 67 27.17 7.15 -10.59
N TRP A 68 27.65 8.40 -10.67
CA TRP A 68 26.91 9.46 -11.37
C TRP A 68 26.76 9.20 -12.86
N SER A 69 27.79 8.68 -13.53
CA SER A 69 27.70 8.33 -14.96
C SER A 69 26.67 7.24 -15.22
N ALA A 70 26.58 6.22 -14.34
CA ALA A 70 25.58 5.15 -14.45
C ALA A 70 24.15 5.65 -14.23
N VAL A 71 23.92 6.51 -13.23
CA VAL A 71 22.59 7.04 -12.92
C VAL A 71 22.10 8.06 -13.94
N THR A 72 23.02 8.87 -14.48
CA THR A 72 22.68 9.92 -15.46
C THR A 72 22.77 9.42 -16.92
N ALA A 73 23.09 8.14 -17.13
CA ALA A 73 22.99 7.53 -18.45
C ALA A 73 21.57 7.69 -19.00
N PRO A 74 21.40 8.06 -20.28
CA PRO A 74 20.07 8.40 -20.83
C PRO A 74 19.02 7.30 -20.64
N ASP A 75 19.40 6.04 -20.77
CA ASP A 75 18.54 4.87 -20.59
C ASP A 75 18.15 4.67 -19.11
N ALA A 76 19.11 4.81 -18.18
CA ALA A 76 18.87 4.71 -16.75
C ALA A 76 17.95 5.84 -16.26
N LEU A 77 18.23 7.07 -16.67
CA LEU A 77 17.42 8.23 -16.29
C LEU A 77 15.99 8.14 -16.84
N ALA A 78 15.83 7.68 -18.10
CA ALA A 78 14.53 7.49 -18.72
C ALA A 78 13.75 6.37 -17.99
N ALA A 79 14.40 5.26 -17.63
CA ALA A 79 13.78 4.16 -16.91
C ALA A 79 13.38 4.57 -15.48
N LEU A 80 14.24 5.27 -14.74
CA LEU A 80 13.91 5.82 -13.42
C LEU A 80 12.73 6.78 -13.48
N ARG A 81 12.77 7.72 -14.42
CA ARG A 81 11.69 8.70 -14.60
C ARG A 81 10.36 8.02 -14.94
N LEU A 82 10.35 7.12 -15.92
CA LEU A 82 9.16 6.36 -16.30
C LEU A 82 8.58 5.59 -15.10
N THR A 83 9.44 4.90 -14.34
CA THR A 83 9.01 4.13 -13.17
C THR A 83 8.38 5.01 -12.12
N VAL A 84 9.01 6.11 -11.74
CA VAL A 84 8.49 7.00 -10.70
C VAL A 84 7.20 7.69 -11.14
N GLU A 85 7.18 8.27 -12.36
CA GLU A 85 6.01 8.96 -12.90
C GLU A 85 4.82 8.00 -13.01
N THR A 86 5.03 6.79 -13.55
CA THR A 86 3.94 5.82 -13.71
C THR A 86 3.47 5.27 -12.36
N SER A 87 4.39 4.99 -11.42
CA SER A 87 4.03 4.52 -10.07
C SER A 87 3.21 5.56 -9.30
N LEU A 88 3.57 6.85 -9.39
CA LEU A 88 2.79 7.92 -8.77
C LEU A 88 1.40 8.06 -9.41
N LEU A 89 1.33 8.01 -10.74
CA LEU A 89 0.07 8.10 -11.47
C LEU A 89 -0.86 6.92 -11.13
N VAL A 90 -0.32 5.70 -11.13
CA VAL A 90 -1.06 4.48 -10.76
C VAL A 90 -1.55 4.59 -9.32
N SER A 91 -0.70 4.96 -8.39
CA SER A 91 -1.08 5.12 -6.99
C SER A 91 -2.20 6.14 -6.78
N LEU A 92 -2.19 7.24 -7.55
CA LEU A 92 -3.27 8.23 -7.54
C LEU A 92 -4.59 7.66 -8.09
N VAL A 93 -4.53 6.88 -9.17
CA VAL A 93 -5.70 6.20 -9.74
C VAL A 93 -6.21 5.13 -8.79
N ASP A 94 -5.32 4.34 -8.16
CA ASP A 94 -5.66 3.34 -7.15
C ASP A 94 -6.37 3.97 -5.94
N VAL A 95 -5.95 5.14 -5.49
CA VAL A 95 -6.62 5.88 -4.41
C VAL A 95 -8.07 6.16 -4.76
N VAL A 96 -8.35 6.63 -5.96
CA VAL A 96 -9.71 6.95 -6.39
C VAL A 96 -10.52 5.67 -6.62
N MET A 97 -10.01 4.80 -7.49
CA MET A 97 -10.73 3.59 -7.90
C MET A 97 -10.82 2.56 -6.78
N GLY A 98 -9.74 2.36 -6.03
CA GLY A 98 -9.71 1.44 -4.89
C GLY A 98 -10.64 1.87 -3.76
N THR A 99 -10.71 3.18 -3.46
CA THR A 99 -11.67 3.70 -2.48
C THR A 99 -13.12 3.55 -2.97
N LEU A 100 -13.39 3.78 -4.26
CA LEU A 100 -14.72 3.56 -4.84
C LEU A 100 -15.11 2.09 -4.79
N VAL A 101 -14.20 1.20 -5.15
CA VAL A 101 -14.44 -0.25 -5.08
C VAL A 101 -14.68 -0.70 -3.65
N ALA A 102 -13.85 -0.28 -2.68
CA ALA A 102 -14.06 -0.57 -1.27
C ALA A 102 -15.42 -0.04 -0.76
N TRP A 103 -15.80 1.17 -1.21
CA TRP A 103 -17.10 1.75 -0.89
C TRP A 103 -18.27 0.87 -1.36
N VAL A 104 -18.26 0.46 -2.65
CA VAL A 104 -19.30 -0.40 -3.23
C VAL A 104 -19.34 -1.77 -2.53
N LEU A 105 -18.18 -2.36 -2.23
CA LEU A 105 -18.10 -3.64 -1.53
C LEU A 105 -18.66 -3.58 -0.11
N VAL A 106 -18.52 -2.46 0.60
CA VAL A 106 -19.01 -2.36 1.99
C VAL A 106 -20.46 -1.88 2.06
N ARG A 107 -20.84 -0.93 1.20
CA ARG A 107 -22.13 -0.22 1.33
C ARG A 107 -23.25 -0.80 0.49
N ASP A 108 -22.90 -1.55 -0.57
CA ASP A 108 -23.90 -2.06 -1.49
C ASP A 108 -23.98 -3.60 -1.44
N GLU A 109 -25.21 -4.11 -1.54
CA GLU A 109 -25.49 -5.53 -1.72
C GLU A 109 -25.97 -5.76 -3.15
N PHE A 110 -25.22 -6.59 -3.91
CA PHE A 110 -25.53 -6.90 -5.31
C PHE A 110 -25.15 -8.33 -5.68
N VAL A 111 -25.79 -8.84 -6.73
CA VAL A 111 -25.49 -10.18 -7.26
C VAL A 111 -24.09 -10.16 -7.88
N GLY A 112 -23.24 -11.11 -7.42
CA GLY A 112 -21.85 -11.18 -7.92
C GLY A 112 -20.81 -10.49 -7.03
N LYS A 113 -21.18 -9.89 -5.90
CA LYS A 113 -20.26 -9.27 -4.94
C LYS A 113 -19.06 -10.17 -4.60
N ARG A 114 -19.33 -11.45 -4.26
CA ARG A 114 -18.26 -12.44 -3.97
C ARG A 114 -17.32 -12.68 -5.15
N ILE A 115 -17.84 -12.64 -6.38
CA ILE A 115 -17.02 -12.80 -7.59
C ILE A 115 -16.10 -11.59 -7.73
N LEU A 116 -16.62 -10.37 -7.50
CA LEU A 116 -15.82 -9.15 -7.55
C LEU A 116 -14.72 -9.15 -6.48
N GLU A 117 -15.02 -9.58 -5.24
CA GLU A 117 -14.03 -9.76 -4.17
C GLU A 117 -12.88 -10.70 -4.60
N VAL A 118 -13.22 -11.86 -5.17
CA VAL A 118 -12.22 -12.82 -5.67
C VAL A 118 -11.41 -12.22 -6.81
N VAL A 119 -12.04 -11.52 -7.75
CA VAL A 119 -11.35 -10.88 -8.89
C VAL A 119 -10.37 -9.80 -8.42
N ILE A 120 -10.74 -9.02 -7.40
CA ILE A 120 -9.85 -8.01 -6.81
C ILE A 120 -8.64 -8.66 -6.13
N ASP A 121 -8.79 -9.85 -5.55
CA ASP A 121 -7.70 -10.55 -4.87
C ASP A 121 -6.81 -11.38 -5.81
N LEU A 122 -7.23 -11.60 -7.07
CA LEU A 122 -6.44 -12.36 -8.04
C LEU A 122 -4.98 -11.89 -8.16
N PRO A 123 -4.66 -10.58 -8.19
CA PRO A 123 -3.28 -10.13 -8.27
C PRO A 123 -2.41 -10.57 -7.08
N PHE A 124 -2.97 -10.80 -5.91
CA PHE A 124 -2.23 -11.34 -4.76
C PHE A 124 -1.93 -12.84 -4.89
N ALA A 125 -2.80 -13.57 -5.57
CA ALA A 125 -2.66 -15.02 -5.74
C ALA A 125 -1.75 -15.39 -6.93
N LEU A 126 -1.62 -14.51 -7.92
CA LEU A 126 -0.86 -14.78 -9.14
C LEU A 126 0.62 -14.36 -8.98
N PRO A 127 1.58 -15.19 -9.43
CA PRO A 127 2.92 -14.71 -9.70
C PRO A 127 2.87 -13.53 -10.69
N THR A 128 3.61 -12.45 -10.43
CA THR A 128 3.47 -11.23 -11.22
C THR A 128 3.84 -11.39 -12.70
N ILE A 129 4.73 -12.34 -13.00
CA ILE A 129 5.04 -12.69 -14.39
C ILE A 129 3.83 -13.34 -15.08
N VAL A 130 3.03 -14.13 -14.37
CA VAL A 130 1.78 -14.71 -14.88
C VAL A 130 0.74 -13.62 -15.11
N ALA A 131 0.66 -12.65 -14.21
CA ALA A 131 -0.18 -11.46 -14.42
C ALA A 131 0.20 -10.71 -15.70
N GLY A 132 1.50 -10.54 -15.96
CA GLY A 132 2.00 -9.97 -17.22
C GLY A 132 1.59 -10.79 -18.45
N LEU A 133 1.66 -12.13 -18.36
CA LEU A 133 1.24 -13.01 -19.44
C LEU A 133 -0.28 -12.91 -19.73
N VAL A 134 -1.10 -12.88 -18.67
CA VAL A 134 -2.56 -12.69 -18.80
C VAL A 134 -2.88 -11.35 -19.47
N LEU A 135 -2.22 -10.28 -19.03
CA LEU A 135 -2.40 -8.96 -19.63
C LEU A 135 -1.89 -8.90 -21.08
N LEU A 136 -0.80 -9.59 -21.39
CA LEU A 136 -0.30 -9.71 -22.76
C LEU A 136 -1.28 -10.49 -23.66
N ALA A 137 -1.90 -11.55 -23.16
CA ALA A 137 -2.94 -12.27 -23.88
C ALA A 137 -4.18 -11.40 -24.11
N LEU A 138 -4.53 -10.54 -23.16
CA LEU A 138 -5.73 -9.68 -23.24
C LEU A 138 -5.49 -8.40 -24.06
N TYR A 139 -4.30 -7.80 -23.99
CA TYR A 139 -3.97 -6.50 -24.57
C TYR A 139 -2.76 -6.54 -25.52
N GLY A 140 -2.34 -7.74 -25.94
CA GLY A 140 -1.24 -7.94 -26.88
C GLY A 140 -1.70 -8.00 -28.34
N PRO A 141 -0.77 -8.33 -29.27
CA PRO A 141 -1.05 -8.40 -30.71
C PRO A 141 -2.17 -9.38 -31.10
N GLN A 142 -2.40 -10.42 -30.29
CA GLN A 142 -3.43 -11.44 -30.50
C GLN A 142 -4.62 -11.27 -29.57
N SER A 143 -4.87 -10.05 -29.10
CA SER A 143 -5.95 -9.73 -28.17
C SER A 143 -7.33 -10.14 -28.70
N PRO A 144 -8.14 -10.88 -27.94
CA PRO A 144 -9.53 -11.16 -28.29
C PRO A 144 -10.41 -9.91 -28.31
N LEU A 145 -9.96 -8.83 -27.66
CA LEU A 145 -10.64 -7.53 -27.65
C LEU A 145 -10.27 -6.65 -28.84
N HIS A 146 -9.42 -7.13 -29.75
CA HIS A 146 -8.87 -6.36 -30.90
C HIS A 146 -8.17 -5.07 -30.50
N VAL A 147 -7.62 -5.01 -29.27
CA VAL A 147 -6.89 -3.86 -28.73
C VAL A 147 -5.44 -4.27 -28.45
N ASN A 148 -4.49 -3.68 -29.14
CA ASN A 148 -3.08 -3.91 -28.91
C ASN A 148 -2.45 -2.71 -28.18
N LEU A 149 -2.16 -2.88 -26.92
CA LEU A 149 -1.48 -1.89 -26.06
C LEU A 149 -0.05 -2.33 -25.71
N ALA A 150 0.36 -3.55 -26.08
CA ALA A 150 1.72 -4.04 -25.79
C ALA A 150 2.78 -3.07 -26.31
N GLN A 151 3.94 -3.08 -25.65
CA GLN A 151 5.09 -2.22 -26.00
C GLN A 151 4.81 -0.71 -25.90
N SER A 152 3.88 -0.30 -25.06
CA SER A 152 3.52 1.09 -24.83
C SER A 152 3.64 1.50 -23.35
N ARG A 153 3.68 2.80 -23.06
CA ARG A 153 3.60 3.32 -21.69
C ARG A 153 2.26 3.01 -21.04
N THR A 154 1.18 2.94 -21.83
CA THR A 154 -0.13 2.51 -21.37
C THR A 154 -0.10 1.06 -20.89
N ALA A 155 0.65 0.18 -21.55
CA ALA A 155 0.86 -1.19 -21.09
C ALA A 155 1.55 -1.24 -19.73
N VAL A 156 2.59 -0.44 -19.52
CA VAL A 156 3.26 -0.32 -18.20
C VAL A 156 2.25 0.15 -17.15
N PHE A 157 1.48 1.19 -17.44
CA PHE A 157 0.46 1.70 -16.53
C PHE A 157 -0.58 0.65 -16.15
N LEU A 158 -1.14 -0.09 -17.14
CA LEU A 158 -2.12 -1.15 -16.89
C LEU A 158 -1.54 -2.33 -16.10
N ALA A 159 -0.29 -2.71 -16.37
CA ALA A 159 0.39 -3.77 -15.63
C ALA A 159 0.55 -3.39 -14.16
N LEU A 160 0.98 -2.16 -13.87
CA LEU A 160 1.10 -1.67 -12.51
C LEU A 160 -0.28 -1.56 -11.82
N LEU A 161 -1.25 -0.93 -12.48
CA LEU A 161 -2.62 -0.75 -11.96
C LEU A 161 -3.26 -2.09 -11.56
N PHE A 162 -3.14 -3.12 -12.42
CA PHE A 162 -3.66 -4.44 -12.12
C PHE A 162 -3.05 -5.02 -10.85
N VAL A 163 -1.74 -4.90 -10.66
CA VAL A 163 -1.03 -5.49 -9.51
C VAL A 163 -1.27 -4.71 -8.23
N THR A 164 -1.52 -3.38 -8.31
CA THR A 164 -1.51 -2.51 -7.13
C THR A 164 -2.89 -2.08 -6.62
N LEU A 165 -3.93 -2.16 -7.44
CA LEU A 165 -5.30 -1.78 -7.06
C LEU A 165 -5.79 -2.45 -5.75
N PRO A 166 -5.56 -3.76 -5.52
CA PRO A 166 -6.02 -4.42 -4.30
C PRO A 166 -5.48 -3.80 -3.01
N PHE A 167 -4.30 -3.18 -3.04
CA PHE A 167 -3.69 -2.61 -1.83
C PHE A 167 -4.52 -1.48 -1.24
N VAL A 168 -5.08 -0.60 -2.08
CA VAL A 168 -5.96 0.47 -1.61
C VAL A 168 -7.30 -0.08 -1.18
N VAL A 169 -7.89 -1.00 -1.93
CA VAL A 169 -9.17 -1.63 -1.56
C VAL A 169 -9.07 -2.25 -0.17
N ARG A 170 -8.06 -3.10 0.06
CA ARG A 170 -7.90 -3.86 1.30
C ARG A 170 -7.44 -3.04 2.51
N THR A 171 -6.92 -1.82 2.31
CA THR A 171 -6.64 -0.89 3.42
C THR A 171 -7.85 -0.04 3.80
N VAL A 172 -8.70 0.30 2.83
CA VAL A 172 -9.87 1.16 3.04
C VAL A 172 -11.08 0.38 3.55
N GLU A 173 -11.29 -0.83 3.03
CA GLU A 173 -12.45 -1.69 3.34
C GLU A 173 -12.66 -1.92 4.85
N PRO A 174 -11.66 -2.33 5.66
CA PRO A 174 -11.86 -2.56 7.08
C PRO A 174 -12.30 -1.29 7.83
N VAL A 175 -11.74 -0.14 7.47
CA VAL A 175 -12.09 1.14 8.12
C VAL A 175 -13.52 1.56 7.77
N LEU A 176 -13.98 1.27 6.55
CA LEU A 176 -15.38 1.46 6.16
C LEU A 176 -16.33 0.55 6.93
N LEU A 177 -15.93 -0.71 7.19
CA LEU A 177 -16.73 -1.67 7.96
C LEU A 177 -16.83 -1.28 9.44
N GLU A 178 -15.77 -0.69 10.00
CA GLU A 178 -15.72 -0.24 11.39
C GLU A 178 -16.36 1.14 11.62
N LEU A 179 -16.66 1.87 10.54
CA LEU A 179 -17.25 3.20 10.64
C LEU A 179 -18.67 3.14 11.18
N ASP A 180 -18.90 3.84 12.30
CA ASP A 180 -20.16 3.87 12.99
C ASP A 180 -21.25 4.58 12.15
N HIS A 181 -22.26 3.82 11.76
CA HIS A 181 -23.42 4.32 11.02
C HIS A 181 -24.24 5.36 11.80
N ASP A 182 -24.25 5.28 13.14
CA ASP A 182 -25.01 6.20 13.98
C ASP A 182 -24.55 7.65 13.81
N MET A 183 -23.25 7.87 13.54
CA MET A 183 -22.73 9.20 13.25
C MET A 183 -23.28 9.78 11.93
N GLU A 184 -23.41 8.94 10.91
CA GLU A 184 -23.97 9.34 9.61
C GLU A 184 -25.47 9.63 9.71
N GLU A 185 -26.21 8.78 10.43
CA GLU A 185 -27.65 8.96 10.67
C GLU A 185 -27.96 10.18 11.54
N ALA A 186 -27.16 10.43 12.58
CA ALA A 186 -27.31 11.63 13.40
C ALA A 186 -27.10 12.90 12.58
N ALA A 187 -26.07 12.93 11.71
CA ALA A 187 -25.83 14.08 10.83
C ALA A 187 -26.96 14.27 9.81
N ALA A 188 -27.49 13.18 9.25
CA ALA A 188 -28.63 13.21 8.33
C ALA A 188 -29.90 13.75 9.02
N SER A 189 -30.15 13.35 10.28
CA SER A 189 -31.27 13.82 11.11
C SER A 189 -31.18 15.33 11.40
N LEU A 190 -29.96 15.88 11.44
CA LEU A 190 -29.70 17.33 11.56
C LEU A 190 -29.79 18.07 10.21
N GLY A 191 -30.20 17.37 9.12
CA GLY A 191 -30.40 17.98 7.80
C GLY A 191 -29.14 18.02 6.93
N ALA A 192 -28.06 17.33 7.29
CA ALA A 192 -26.88 17.26 6.46
C ALA A 192 -27.15 16.44 5.19
N SER A 193 -26.77 16.98 4.01
CA SER A 193 -26.85 16.22 2.77
C SER A 193 -25.82 15.08 2.74
N ARG A 194 -26.07 14.03 1.92
CA ARG A 194 -25.18 12.88 1.74
C ARG A 194 -23.73 13.30 1.42
N PHE A 195 -23.58 14.35 0.59
CA PHE A 195 -22.25 14.87 0.24
C PHE A 195 -21.56 15.53 1.46
N VAL A 196 -22.29 16.24 2.30
CA VAL A 196 -21.76 16.84 3.53
C VAL A 196 -21.33 15.77 4.51
N VAL A 197 -22.15 14.71 4.71
CA VAL A 197 -21.82 13.55 5.54
C VAL A 197 -20.53 12.88 5.02
N PHE A 198 -20.48 12.58 3.73
CA PHE A 198 -19.28 11.98 3.12
C PHE A 198 -18.04 12.85 3.36
N ARG A 199 -18.11 14.13 3.05
CA ARG A 199 -16.94 15.02 3.11
C ARG A 199 -16.47 15.33 4.54
N ARG A 200 -17.40 15.44 5.51
CA ARG A 200 -17.10 15.89 6.88
C ARG A 200 -16.96 14.76 7.89
N ILE A 201 -17.56 13.60 7.63
CA ILE A 201 -17.54 12.46 8.54
C ILE A 201 -16.74 11.31 7.90
N VAL A 202 -17.18 10.79 6.77
CA VAL A 202 -16.61 9.57 6.20
C VAL A 202 -15.19 9.80 5.70
N LEU A 203 -14.98 10.77 4.83
CA LEU A 203 -13.68 11.01 4.18
C LEU A 203 -12.54 11.31 5.18
N PRO A 204 -12.74 12.14 6.22
CA PRO A 204 -11.69 12.35 7.22
C PRO A 204 -11.31 11.07 8.00
N ASN A 205 -12.28 10.21 8.29
CA ASN A 205 -12.03 8.92 8.95
C ASN A 205 -11.30 7.93 8.02
N LEU A 206 -11.56 7.97 6.71
CA LEU A 206 -10.88 7.14 5.72
C LEU A 206 -9.50 7.66 5.32
N ALA A 207 -9.22 8.95 5.49
CA ALA A 207 -8.00 9.59 5.01
C ALA A 207 -6.69 8.88 5.45
N PRO A 208 -6.56 8.40 6.70
CA PRO A 208 -5.39 7.64 7.13
C PRO A 208 -5.24 6.30 6.39
N ALA A 209 -6.36 5.59 6.16
CA ALA A 209 -6.37 4.31 5.44
C ALA A 209 -6.06 4.51 3.95
N ILE A 210 -6.64 5.53 3.33
CA ILE A 210 -6.36 5.91 1.94
C ILE A 210 -4.88 6.24 1.77
N ALA A 211 -4.30 7.03 2.68
CA ALA A 211 -2.88 7.38 2.62
C ALA A 211 -1.97 6.15 2.81
N ALA A 212 -2.34 5.21 3.70
CA ALA A 212 -1.63 3.95 3.86
C ALA A 212 -1.72 3.09 2.60
N GLY A 213 -2.92 2.96 2.01
CA GLY A 213 -3.14 2.26 0.74
C GLY A 213 -2.35 2.85 -0.41
N ALA A 214 -2.31 4.18 -0.52
CA ALA A 214 -1.50 4.89 -1.50
C ALA A 214 0.00 4.58 -1.35
N ALA A 215 0.51 4.58 -0.12
CA ALA A 215 1.91 4.26 0.15
C ALA A 215 2.24 2.81 -0.22
N LEU A 216 1.37 1.86 0.08
CA LEU A 216 1.55 0.45 -0.28
C LEU A 216 1.45 0.23 -1.79
N SER A 217 0.47 0.85 -2.47
CA SER A 217 0.34 0.82 -3.92
C SER A 217 1.59 1.37 -4.59
N PHE A 218 2.07 2.53 -4.17
CA PHE A 218 3.31 3.13 -4.71
C PHE A 218 4.52 2.23 -4.49
N ALA A 219 4.73 1.73 -3.27
CA ALA A 219 5.85 0.84 -2.95
C ALA A 219 5.83 -0.44 -3.79
N ARG A 220 4.65 -0.96 -4.05
CA ARG A 220 4.47 -2.14 -4.91
C ARG A 220 4.70 -1.81 -6.38
N ALA A 221 4.17 -0.70 -6.86
CA ALA A 221 4.33 -0.26 -8.24
C ALA A 221 5.80 -0.01 -8.61
N ILE A 222 6.54 0.74 -7.77
CA ILE A 222 7.94 1.09 -8.05
C ILE A 222 8.87 -0.12 -8.07
N SER A 223 8.51 -1.21 -7.39
CA SER A 223 9.27 -2.46 -7.32
C SER A 223 8.83 -3.52 -8.33
N GLU A 224 7.80 -3.23 -9.16
CA GLU A 224 7.25 -4.22 -10.07
C GLU A 224 8.22 -4.54 -11.23
N TYR A 225 8.40 -5.83 -11.46
CA TYR A 225 9.23 -6.38 -12.54
C TYR A 225 8.43 -7.35 -13.42
N GLY A 226 7.81 -8.37 -12.83
CA GLY A 226 7.26 -9.52 -13.53
C GLY A 226 6.15 -9.18 -14.53
N ALA A 227 5.19 -8.35 -14.13
CA ALA A 227 4.10 -7.95 -15.01
C ALA A 227 4.58 -7.00 -16.12
N THR A 228 5.54 -6.12 -15.80
CA THR A 228 6.04 -5.13 -16.74
C THR A 228 6.98 -5.73 -17.78
N VAL A 229 7.84 -6.70 -17.41
CA VAL A 229 8.85 -7.27 -18.31
C VAL A 229 8.23 -7.92 -19.56
N LEU A 230 7.04 -8.52 -19.44
CA LEU A 230 6.35 -9.16 -20.57
C LEU A 230 5.54 -8.19 -21.42
N LEU A 231 4.82 -7.25 -20.77
CA LEU A 231 3.85 -6.41 -21.48
C LEU A 231 4.47 -5.13 -22.05
N SER A 232 5.50 -4.58 -21.39
CA SER A 232 6.09 -3.29 -21.78
C SER A 232 6.94 -3.35 -23.05
N GLY A 233 7.41 -4.54 -23.45
CA GLY A 233 8.35 -4.73 -24.57
C GLY A 233 9.78 -4.26 -24.28
N ASN A 234 10.05 -3.75 -23.09
CA ASN A 234 11.38 -3.38 -22.59
C ASN A 234 12.20 -2.47 -23.50
N ILE A 235 11.55 -1.56 -24.23
CA ILE A 235 12.19 -0.68 -25.20
C ILE A 235 12.95 0.41 -24.44
N PRO A 236 14.30 0.47 -24.55
CA PRO A 236 15.09 1.51 -23.91
C PRO A 236 14.59 2.92 -24.27
N LEU A 237 14.65 3.86 -23.34
CA LEU A 237 14.19 5.25 -23.45
C LEU A 237 12.69 5.43 -23.63
N LYS A 238 11.89 4.36 -23.84
CA LYS A 238 10.46 4.44 -24.12
C LYS A 238 9.58 3.75 -23.07
N THR A 239 9.76 2.44 -22.88
CA THR A 239 8.88 1.61 -22.06
C THR A 239 9.61 0.75 -21.04
N GLN A 240 10.95 0.76 -21.04
CA GLN A 240 11.75 0.02 -20.08
C GLN A 240 11.65 0.69 -18.69
N VAL A 241 11.18 -0.06 -17.70
CA VAL A 241 11.14 0.39 -16.31
C VAL A 241 12.46 0.11 -15.59
N ALA A 242 12.73 0.79 -14.47
CA ALA A 242 14.00 0.72 -13.77
C ALA A 242 14.35 -0.71 -13.29
N SER A 243 13.37 -1.49 -12.81
CA SER A 243 13.58 -2.88 -12.40
C SER A 243 14.06 -3.77 -13.54
N VAL A 244 13.54 -3.58 -14.75
CA VAL A 244 13.98 -4.30 -15.97
C VAL A 244 15.34 -3.83 -16.42
N GLN A 245 15.61 -2.53 -16.36
CA GLN A 245 16.92 -1.97 -16.71
C GLN A 245 18.02 -2.46 -15.75
N ILE A 246 17.73 -2.54 -14.43
CA ILE A 246 18.63 -3.13 -13.43
C ILE A 246 18.92 -4.60 -13.76
N ALA A 247 17.90 -5.39 -14.08
CA ALA A 247 18.07 -6.80 -14.46
C ALA A 247 18.96 -6.95 -15.70
N GLY A 248 18.73 -6.16 -16.75
CA GLY A 248 19.55 -6.16 -17.96
C GLY A 248 21.02 -5.76 -17.71
N GLN A 249 21.27 -4.85 -16.77
CA GLN A 249 22.65 -4.53 -16.37
C GLN A 249 23.33 -5.68 -15.62
N ILE A 250 22.60 -6.42 -14.78
CA ILE A 250 23.11 -7.62 -14.10
C ILE A 250 23.44 -8.70 -15.14
N GLU A 251 22.56 -8.94 -16.10
CA GLU A 251 22.76 -9.92 -17.19
C GLU A 251 23.97 -9.57 -18.08
N SER A 252 24.28 -8.28 -18.23
CA SER A 252 25.46 -7.80 -18.95
C SER A 252 26.73 -7.66 -18.08
N ASP A 253 26.74 -8.24 -16.87
CA ASP A 253 27.83 -8.21 -15.89
C ASP A 253 28.19 -6.81 -15.36
N ASN A 254 27.35 -5.79 -15.60
CA ASN A 254 27.51 -4.44 -15.06
C ASN A 254 26.86 -4.31 -13.68
N THR A 255 27.32 -5.10 -12.70
CA THR A 255 26.73 -5.12 -11.36
C THR A 255 26.88 -3.80 -10.60
N ALA A 256 27.91 -3.00 -10.86
CA ALA A 256 28.09 -1.69 -10.25
C ALA A 256 27.07 -0.67 -10.76
N GLY A 257 26.81 -0.64 -12.08
CA GLY A 257 25.77 0.19 -12.68
C GLY A 257 24.38 -0.21 -12.21
N ALA A 258 24.07 -1.52 -12.18
CA ALA A 258 22.84 -2.03 -11.62
C ALA A 258 22.62 -1.57 -10.17
N ALA A 259 23.66 -1.68 -9.32
CA ALA A 259 23.61 -1.23 -7.94
C ALA A 259 23.42 0.28 -7.80
N ALA A 260 24.00 1.09 -8.71
CA ALA A 260 23.83 2.54 -8.72
C ALA A 260 22.36 2.93 -9.00
N VAL A 261 21.76 2.37 -10.04
CA VAL A 261 20.35 2.61 -10.38
C VAL A 261 19.42 2.09 -9.28
N ALA A 262 19.69 0.90 -8.73
CA ALA A 262 18.93 0.32 -7.63
C ALA A 262 18.99 1.20 -6.37
N THR A 263 20.15 1.80 -6.05
CA THR A 263 20.32 2.72 -4.92
C THR A 263 19.46 3.97 -5.09
N VAL A 264 19.44 4.58 -6.27
CA VAL A 264 18.60 5.75 -6.54
C VAL A 264 17.12 5.39 -6.47
N LEU A 265 16.72 4.24 -7.01
CA LEU A 265 15.34 3.76 -6.93
C LEU A 265 14.91 3.54 -5.47
N LEU A 266 15.76 2.92 -4.65
CA LEU A 266 15.55 2.70 -3.22
C LEU A 266 15.39 4.02 -2.47
N VAL A 267 16.29 4.98 -2.68
CA VAL A 267 16.22 6.31 -2.05
C VAL A 267 14.94 7.03 -2.46
N THR A 268 14.59 6.99 -3.74
CA THR A 268 13.35 7.61 -4.23
C THR A 268 12.11 6.97 -3.60
N ALA A 269 12.05 5.64 -3.54
CA ALA A 269 10.96 4.92 -2.88
C ALA A 269 10.84 5.31 -1.41
N LEU A 270 11.98 5.36 -0.69
CA LEU A 270 12.01 5.74 0.72
C LEU A 270 11.52 7.18 0.94
N VAL A 271 11.97 8.13 0.13
CA VAL A 271 11.56 9.54 0.21
C VAL A 271 10.05 9.68 0.00
N VAL A 272 9.49 9.02 -1.02
CA VAL A 272 8.05 9.06 -1.29
C VAL A 272 7.27 8.41 -0.15
N MET A 273 7.68 7.22 0.32
CA MET A 273 7.02 6.53 1.43
C MET A 273 7.04 7.34 2.72
N VAL A 274 8.18 7.96 3.06
CA VAL A 274 8.30 8.84 4.24
C VAL A 274 7.37 10.05 4.09
N THR A 275 7.32 10.66 2.92
CA THR A 275 6.44 11.80 2.63
C THR A 275 4.97 11.42 2.79
N LEU A 276 4.54 10.30 2.21
CA LEU A 276 3.17 9.78 2.37
C LEU A 276 2.86 9.43 3.84
N GLY A 277 3.80 8.81 4.55
CA GLY A 277 3.66 8.51 5.98
C GLY A 277 3.54 9.77 6.86
N LEU A 278 4.26 10.84 6.53
CA LEU A 278 4.12 12.13 7.21
C LEU A 278 2.76 12.78 6.93
N LEU A 279 2.29 12.72 5.69
CA LEU A 279 0.96 13.19 5.31
C LEU A 279 -0.14 12.43 6.04
N GLN A 280 -0.01 11.10 6.15
CA GLN A 280 -0.91 10.24 6.91
C GLN A 280 -0.98 10.68 8.39
N ARG A 281 0.17 10.86 9.04
CA ARG A 281 0.23 11.31 10.45
C ARG A 281 -0.38 12.70 10.64
N TRP A 282 -0.20 13.57 9.66
CA TRP A 282 -0.78 14.92 9.71
C TRP A 282 -2.31 14.86 9.53
N ALA A 283 -2.81 14.03 8.63
CA ALA A 283 -4.25 13.82 8.43
C ALA A 283 -4.90 13.22 9.69
N SER A 284 -4.29 12.21 10.31
CA SER A 284 -4.81 11.56 11.53
C SER A 284 -4.80 12.44 12.79
N ARG A 285 -4.08 13.57 12.80
CA ARG A 285 -4.08 14.53 13.92
C ARG A 285 -5.18 15.58 13.80
N ARG A 286 -5.87 15.65 12.67
CA ARG A 286 -6.90 16.65 12.38
C ARG A 286 -8.33 16.08 12.34
N GLY A 287 -8.48 14.77 12.32
CA GLY A 287 -9.73 14.05 12.53
C GLY A 287 -9.86 13.62 13.98
#